data_5a14fbe4982c0adb4724f499d1f52636
#
_entry.id   5a14fbe4982c0adb4724f499d1f52636
#
_cell.length_a   1.000
_cell.length_b   1.000
_cell.length_c   1.000
_cell.angle_alpha   90.00
_cell.angle_beta   90.00
_cell.angle_gamma   90.00
#
_symmetry.space_group_name_H-M   'P 1'
#
loop_
_entity.id
_entity.type
_entity.pdbx_description
1 polymer ?
#
loop_
_entity_poly.entity_id
_entity_poly.type
_entity_poly.pdbx_seq_one_letter_code
_entity_poly.pdbx_strand_id
1 'polypeptide(L)'
;MSAKKLYQIILCNSIGIALFLSWYLPVDHGFWASMDRAVFFYFNQHLAESRFFLYFVAFTNFRAFDLVAGACMLLILLYYFFQQNSEGKRRIICIFITMALSTVAVKLLDRQLDFHRLSPTLYFTNIHEPVNFVSEMTGWNVKDSSTASFPGDHGAMLLIFTAFLARYFGRKACLAGMILCILFSLSRIMSGAHWFTDVAVGSLSLVLLSMSWVLLTPAANTVIKWLEAKLLFPNFKNF
;
A
#
# COMPACT_ATOMS: atom_id res chain seq x y z
N MET A 1 -15.50 4.41 23.84
CA MET A 1 -14.64 3.38 23.22
C MET A 1 -14.51 2.20 24.19
N SER A 2 -14.63 0.95 23.74
CA SER A 2 -14.47 -0.20 24.65
C SER A 2 -12.99 -0.44 24.99
N ALA A 3 -12.71 -1.01 26.18
CA ALA A 3 -11.34 -1.34 26.60
C ALA A 3 -10.62 -2.24 25.56
N LYS A 4 -11.34 -3.19 24.95
CA LYS A 4 -10.82 -4.05 23.87
C LYS A 4 -10.31 -3.25 22.67
N LYS A 5 -11.05 -2.22 22.23
CA LYS A 5 -10.62 -1.38 21.11
C LYS A 5 -9.41 -0.51 21.46
N LEU A 6 -9.39 0.02 22.68
CA LEU A 6 -8.23 0.77 23.16
C LEU A 6 -6.98 -0.11 23.18
N TYR A 7 -7.07 -1.33 23.70
CA TYR A 7 -5.98 -2.30 23.68
C TYR A 7 -5.50 -2.60 22.24
N GLN A 8 -6.41 -2.80 21.28
CA GLN A 8 -6.06 -3.03 19.89
C GLN A 8 -5.32 -1.82 19.27
N ILE A 9 -5.75 -0.59 19.58
CA ILE A 9 -5.06 0.63 19.10
C ILE A 9 -3.65 0.69 19.69
N ILE A 10 -3.51 0.50 21.00
CA ILE A 10 -2.20 0.50 21.67
C ILE A 10 -1.30 -0.57 21.03
N LEU A 11 -1.80 -1.79 20.84
CA LEU A 11 -1.04 -2.87 20.24
C LEU A 11 -0.58 -2.53 18.81
N CYS A 12 -1.48 -2.04 17.95
CA CYS A 12 -1.13 -1.63 16.57
C CYS A 12 -0.08 -0.51 16.58
N ASN A 13 -0.24 0.48 17.45
CA ASN A 13 0.72 1.58 17.56
C ASN A 13 2.07 1.10 18.09
N SER A 14 2.08 0.24 19.12
CA SER A 14 3.32 -0.33 19.67
C SER A 14 4.07 -1.16 18.63
N ILE A 15 3.35 -1.99 17.85
CA ILE A 15 3.95 -2.77 16.75
C ILE A 15 4.47 -1.84 15.66
N GLY A 16 3.67 -0.84 15.22
CA GLY A 16 4.08 0.09 14.18
C GLY A 16 5.31 0.91 14.58
N ILE A 17 5.35 1.43 15.81
CA ILE A 17 6.49 2.18 16.34
C ILE A 17 7.72 1.27 16.48
N ALA A 18 7.56 0.08 17.06
CA ALA A 18 8.68 -0.85 17.23
C ALA A 18 9.28 -1.28 15.89
N LEU A 19 8.43 -1.56 14.89
CA LEU A 19 8.84 -1.90 13.54
C LEU A 19 9.60 -0.74 12.88
N PHE A 20 9.08 0.48 12.95
CA PHE A 20 9.75 1.66 12.41
C PHE A 20 11.10 1.92 13.11
N LEU A 21 11.12 1.89 14.45
CA LEU A 21 12.33 2.13 15.22
C LEU A 21 13.40 1.02 15.01
N SER A 22 12.99 -0.22 14.77
CA SER A 22 13.92 -1.32 14.45
C SER A 22 14.70 -1.08 13.15
N TRP A 23 14.13 -0.31 12.22
CA TRP A 23 14.78 0.11 10.98
C TRP A 23 15.52 1.44 11.14
N TYR A 24 14.93 2.40 11.87
CA TYR A 24 15.43 3.78 11.93
C TYR A 24 16.63 3.95 12.88
N LEU A 25 16.61 3.30 14.04
CA LEU A 25 17.64 3.50 15.08
C LEU A 25 19.01 2.87 14.79
N PRO A 26 19.11 1.66 14.20
CA PRO A 26 20.43 1.08 13.93
C PRO A 26 21.19 1.89 12.89
N VAL A 27 22.49 2.10 13.12
CA VAL A 27 23.40 2.68 12.13
C VAL A 27 23.32 1.85 10.84
N ASP A 28 23.19 2.54 9.70
CA ASP A 28 23.06 1.92 8.38
C ASP A 28 21.90 0.91 8.29
N HIS A 29 20.83 1.10 9.08
CA HIS A 29 19.64 0.25 9.14
C HIS A 29 19.88 -1.22 9.55
N GLY A 30 21.10 -1.59 9.97
CA GLY A 30 21.43 -2.88 10.55
C GLY A 30 20.97 -4.11 9.76
N PHE A 31 20.19 -5.01 10.40
CA PHE A 31 19.63 -6.21 9.77
C PHE A 31 18.79 -5.91 8.52
N TRP A 32 18.04 -4.81 8.54
CA TRP A 32 17.16 -4.45 7.44
C TRP A 32 17.93 -4.08 6.16
N ALA A 33 19.11 -3.45 6.29
CA ALA A 33 19.96 -3.14 5.14
C ALA A 33 20.48 -4.42 4.46
N SER A 34 20.87 -5.42 5.25
CA SER A 34 21.31 -6.71 4.73
C SER A 34 20.17 -7.42 3.99
N MET A 35 18.95 -7.39 4.54
CA MET A 35 17.78 -7.98 3.90
C MET A 35 17.40 -7.24 2.62
N ASP A 36 17.38 -5.92 2.64
CA ASP A 36 17.11 -5.07 1.47
C ASP A 36 18.10 -5.35 0.34
N ARG A 37 19.39 -5.41 0.68
CA ARG A 37 20.45 -5.74 -0.29
C ARG A 37 20.27 -7.15 -0.87
N ALA A 38 20.02 -8.14 -0.02
CA ALA A 38 19.84 -9.53 -0.46
C ALA A 38 18.63 -9.69 -1.38
N VAL A 39 17.48 -9.09 -1.02
CA VAL A 39 16.25 -9.12 -1.82
C VAL A 39 16.46 -8.41 -3.16
N PHE A 40 17.09 -7.21 -3.15
CA PHE A 40 17.34 -6.47 -4.38
C PHE A 40 18.22 -7.25 -5.34
N PHE A 41 19.40 -7.70 -4.92
CA PHE A 41 20.33 -8.39 -5.82
C PHE A 41 19.81 -9.75 -6.26
N TYR A 42 19.03 -10.45 -5.43
CA TYR A 42 18.35 -11.68 -5.86
C TYR A 42 17.50 -11.44 -7.11
N PHE A 43 16.63 -10.42 -7.11
CA PHE A 43 15.80 -10.12 -8.27
C PHE A 43 16.60 -9.47 -9.41
N ASN A 44 17.52 -8.56 -9.10
CA ASN A 44 18.29 -7.82 -10.10
C ASN A 44 19.19 -8.72 -10.96
N GLN A 45 19.77 -9.77 -10.37
CA GLN A 45 20.54 -10.79 -11.10
C GLN A 45 19.63 -11.61 -12.02
N HIS A 46 18.47 -12.01 -11.54
CA HIS A 46 17.49 -12.77 -12.35
C HIS A 46 16.96 -11.99 -13.57
N LEU A 47 17.02 -10.66 -13.56
CA LEU A 47 16.68 -9.85 -14.75
C LEU A 47 17.64 -10.14 -15.91
N ALA A 48 18.93 -10.36 -15.63
CA ALA A 48 19.93 -10.67 -16.66
C ALA A 48 19.89 -12.15 -17.08
N GLU A 49 19.52 -13.04 -16.16
CA GLU A 49 19.54 -14.49 -16.38
C GLU A 49 18.32 -14.99 -17.17
N SER A 50 17.15 -14.34 -17.02
CA SER A 50 15.90 -14.82 -17.60
C SER A 50 15.15 -13.74 -18.36
N ARG A 51 15.09 -13.89 -19.69
CA ARG A 51 14.26 -13.00 -20.53
C ARG A 51 12.77 -13.03 -20.14
N PHE A 52 12.24 -14.19 -19.78
CA PHE A 52 10.85 -14.30 -19.33
C PHE A 52 10.63 -13.46 -18.08
N PHE A 53 11.50 -13.58 -17.06
CA PHE A 53 11.41 -12.81 -15.84
C PHE A 53 11.55 -11.30 -16.11
N LEU A 54 12.52 -10.90 -16.94
CA LEU A 54 12.72 -9.51 -17.34
C LEU A 54 11.45 -8.89 -17.94
N TYR A 55 10.85 -9.53 -18.95
CA TYR A 55 9.64 -9.02 -19.57
C TYR A 55 8.41 -9.10 -18.65
N PHE A 56 8.32 -10.09 -17.77
CA PHE A 56 7.30 -10.16 -16.73
C PHE A 56 7.41 -8.95 -15.78
N VAL A 57 8.60 -8.65 -15.29
CA VAL A 57 8.85 -7.49 -14.43
C VAL A 57 8.59 -6.19 -15.18
N ALA A 58 9.02 -6.06 -16.44
CA ALA A 58 8.74 -4.91 -17.28
C ALA A 58 7.23 -4.67 -17.44
N PHE A 59 6.46 -5.71 -17.76
CA PHE A 59 5.02 -5.64 -17.92
C PHE A 59 4.31 -5.20 -16.63
N THR A 60 4.68 -5.80 -15.48
CA THR A 60 4.08 -5.48 -14.18
C THR A 60 4.49 -4.12 -13.61
N ASN A 61 5.51 -3.47 -14.19
CA ASN A 61 5.98 -2.14 -13.83
C ASN A 61 5.74 -1.08 -14.92
N PHE A 62 5.07 -1.45 -15.99
CA PHE A 62 4.59 -0.48 -16.97
C PHE A 62 3.58 0.48 -16.30
N ARG A 63 3.67 1.77 -16.60
CA ARG A 63 2.86 2.80 -15.90
C ARG A 63 1.35 2.55 -15.92
N ALA A 64 0.84 2.00 -17.02
CA ALA A 64 -0.57 1.64 -17.11
C ALA A 64 -0.96 0.44 -16.21
N PHE A 65 0.00 -0.35 -15.72
CA PHE A 65 -0.27 -1.48 -14.84
C PHE A 65 -0.80 -1.05 -13.45
N ASP A 66 -0.54 0.19 -13.04
CA ASP A 66 -1.16 0.77 -11.84
C ASP A 66 -2.69 0.82 -11.94
N LEU A 67 -3.23 0.98 -13.15
CA LEU A 67 -4.68 0.90 -13.41
C LEU A 67 -5.22 -0.51 -13.15
N VAL A 68 -4.40 -1.55 -13.36
CA VAL A 68 -4.80 -2.94 -13.06
C VAL A 68 -5.00 -3.12 -11.55
N ALA A 69 -4.12 -2.56 -10.73
CA ALA A 69 -4.30 -2.58 -9.28
C ALA A 69 -5.62 -1.91 -8.87
N GLY A 70 -5.88 -0.70 -9.41
CA GLY A 70 -7.13 0.02 -9.19
C GLY A 70 -8.36 -0.76 -9.67
N ALA A 71 -8.28 -1.41 -10.83
CA ALA A 71 -9.34 -2.25 -11.36
C ALA A 71 -9.61 -3.48 -10.47
N CYS A 72 -8.57 -4.16 -9.99
CA CYS A 72 -8.71 -5.27 -9.05
C CYS A 72 -9.38 -4.83 -7.73
N MET A 73 -8.97 -3.68 -7.18
CA MET A 73 -9.59 -3.11 -5.99
C MET A 73 -11.08 -2.80 -6.24
N LEU A 74 -11.39 -2.19 -7.40
CA LEU A 74 -12.76 -1.89 -7.79
C LEU A 74 -13.59 -3.17 -7.98
N LEU A 75 -13.06 -4.20 -8.62
CA LEU A 75 -13.75 -5.48 -8.80
C LEU A 75 -14.12 -6.15 -7.47
N ILE A 76 -13.22 -6.11 -6.48
CA ILE A 76 -13.54 -6.61 -5.13
C ILE A 76 -14.71 -5.81 -4.53
N LEU A 77 -14.69 -4.47 -4.63
CA LEU A 77 -15.76 -3.64 -4.10
C LEU A 77 -17.09 -3.86 -4.84
N LEU A 78 -17.05 -3.98 -6.18
CA LEU A 78 -18.24 -4.28 -7.00
C LEU A 78 -18.84 -5.64 -6.68
N TYR A 79 -18.01 -6.66 -6.42
CA TYR A 79 -18.49 -7.96 -5.97
C TYR A 79 -19.36 -7.84 -4.72
N TYR A 80 -18.92 -7.12 -3.70
CA TYR A 80 -19.71 -6.88 -2.50
C TYR A 80 -20.89 -5.92 -2.73
N PHE A 81 -20.72 -4.94 -3.60
CA PHE A 81 -21.76 -3.96 -3.94
C PHE A 81 -22.99 -4.61 -4.55
N PHE A 82 -22.80 -5.51 -5.53
CA PHE A 82 -23.92 -6.17 -6.19
C PHE A 82 -24.67 -7.18 -5.32
N GLN A 83 -24.11 -7.58 -4.19
CA GLN A 83 -24.78 -8.45 -3.22
C GLN A 83 -25.67 -7.68 -2.23
N GLN A 84 -25.67 -6.36 -2.26
CA GLN A 84 -26.40 -5.53 -1.31
C GLN A 84 -27.71 -4.98 -1.89
N ASN A 85 -28.66 -4.72 -0.99
CA ASN A 85 -29.82 -3.88 -1.28
C ASN A 85 -29.42 -2.41 -1.46
N SER A 86 -30.38 -1.55 -1.81
CA SER A 86 -30.13 -0.12 -2.09
C SER A 86 -29.42 0.60 -0.92
N GLU A 87 -29.76 0.31 0.34
CA GLU A 87 -29.11 0.93 1.50
C GLU A 87 -27.67 0.43 1.67
N GLY A 88 -27.44 -0.87 1.51
CA GLY A 88 -26.11 -1.45 1.55
C GLY A 88 -25.20 -0.94 0.44
N LYS A 89 -25.72 -0.75 -0.78
CA LYS A 89 -25.00 -0.14 -1.92
C LYS A 89 -24.56 1.29 -1.59
N ARG A 90 -25.45 2.10 -1.04
CA ARG A 90 -25.13 3.48 -0.58
C ARG A 90 -24.01 3.46 0.44
N ARG A 91 -24.13 2.57 1.44
CA ARG A 91 -23.11 2.42 2.48
C ARG A 91 -21.74 2.03 1.91
N ILE A 92 -21.67 1.12 0.94
CA ILE A 92 -20.41 0.75 0.27
C ILE A 92 -19.77 1.95 -0.43
N ILE A 93 -20.56 2.79 -1.12
CA ILE A 93 -20.06 4.03 -1.74
C ILE A 93 -19.47 4.96 -0.66
N CYS A 94 -20.17 5.14 0.47
CA CYS A 94 -19.67 5.97 1.56
C CYS A 94 -18.39 5.40 2.21
N ILE A 95 -18.28 4.08 2.33
CA ILE A 95 -17.05 3.40 2.78
C ILE A 95 -15.91 3.67 1.79
N PHE A 96 -16.16 3.54 0.49
CA PHE A 96 -15.16 3.82 -0.54
C PHE A 96 -14.66 5.28 -0.49
N ILE A 97 -15.57 6.24 -0.39
CA ILE A 97 -15.21 7.67 -0.26
C ILE A 97 -14.39 7.90 1.02
N THR A 98 -14.82 7.32 2.16
CA THR A 98 -14.09 7.45 3.42
C THR A 98 -12.69 6.83 3.34
N MET A 99 -12.55 5.70 2.66
CA MET A 99 -11.27 5.06 2.39
C MET A 99 -10.37 5.95 1.52
N ALA A 100 -10.91 6.51 0.43
CA ALA A 100 -10.17 7.43 -0.44
C ALA A 100 -9.69 8.68 0.32
N LEU A 101 -10.54 9.28 1.13
CA LEU A 101 -10.19 10.41 2.00
C LEU A 101 -9.10 10.02 3.01
N SER A 102 -9.18 8.83 3.60
CA SER A 102 -8.16 8.32 4.52
C SER A 102 -6.81 8.12 3.81
N THR A 103 -6.83 7.59 2.58
CA THR A 103 -5.62 7.43 1.77
C THR A 103 -4.97 8.78 1.45
N VAL A 104 -5.77 9.77 1.05
CA VAL A 104 -5.28 11.13 0.80
C VAL A 104 -4.70 11.75 2.09
N ALA A 105 -5.39 11.61 3.23
CA ALA A 105 -4.91 12.13 4.50
C ALA A 105 -3.57 11.51 4.91
N VAL A 106 -3.43 10.19 4.78
CA VAL A 106 -2.18 9.47 5.08
C VAL A 106 -1.06 9.93 4.14
N LYS A 107 -1.35 10.09 2.84
CA LYS A 107 -0.37 10.59 1.87
C LYS A 107 0.09 12.04 2.15
N LEU A 108 -0.82 12.88 2.63
CA LEU A 108 -0.47 14.25 3.04
C LEU A 108 0.41 14.25 4.30
N LEU A 109 0.13 13.37 5.27
CA LEU A 109 0.97 13.19 6.46
C LEU A 109 2.36 12.67 6.09
N ASP A 110 2.41 11.68 5.22
CA ASP A 110 3.66 11.11 4.73
C ASP A 110 4.58 12.14 4.09
N ARG A 111 4.04 13.01 3.26
CA ARG A 111 4.79 14.12 2.66
C ARG A 111 5.40 15.10 3.66
N GLN A 112 4.84 15.19 4.88
CA GLN A 112 5.40 16.03 5.95
C GLN A 112 6.57 15.37 6.67
N LEU A 113 6.73 14.06 6.56
CA LEU A 113 7.82 13.31 7.18
C LEU A 113 9.14 13.43 6.41
N ASP A 114 9.07 13.80 5.15
CA ASP A 114 10.20 14.16 4.25
C ASP A 114 11.37 13.15 4.26
N PHE A 115 11.06 11.87 4.21
CA PHE A 115 12.07 10.82 4.12
C PHE A 115 12.60 10.72 2.68
N HIS A 116 13.76 11.33 2.44
CA HIS A 116 14.48 11.18 1.18
C HIS A 116 15.32 9.90 1.15
N ARG A 117 14.76 8.84 0.59
CA ARG A 117 15.46 7.58 0.37
C ARG A 117 15.47 7.25 -1.12
N LEU A 118 16.67 7.09 -1.69
CA LEU A 118 16.81 6.61 -3.06
C LEU A 118 16.34 5.16 -3.16
N SER A 119 15.71 4.80 -4.28
CA SER A 119 15.42 3.39 -4.59
C SER A 119 16.70 2.56 -4.71
N PRO A 120 16.63 1.21 -4.58
CA PRO A 120 17.80 0.35 -4.70
C PRO A 120 18.61 0.59 -5.96
N THR A 121 17.94 0.69 -7.12
CA THR A 121 18.60 0.94 -8.39
C THR A 121 19.45 2.21 -8.36
N LEU A 122 18.88 3.35 -7.92
CA LEU A 122 19.62 4.61 -7.84
C LEU A 122 20.70 4.59 -6.76
N TYR A 123 20.41 3.98 -5.61
CA TYR A 123 21.36 3.89 -4.51
C TYR A 123 22.64 3.15 -4.94
N PHE A 124 22.49 1.94 -5.48
CA PHE A 124 23.62 1.12 -5.88
C PHE A 124 24.38 1.70 -7.10
N THR A 125 23.67 2.32 -8.04
CA THR A 125 24.31 3.07 -9.12
C THR A 125 25.19 4.21 -8.60
N ASN A 126 24.72 4.95 -7.59
CA ASN A 126 25.49 6.06 -7.01
C ASN A 126 26.78 5.60 -6.30
N ILE A 127 26.80 4.39 -5.78
CA ILE A 127 28.01 3.81 -5.17
C ILE A 127 28.80 2.92 -6.14
N HIS A 128 28.52 3.05 -7.44
CA HIS A 128 29.21 2.35 -8.53
C HIS A 128 29.14 0.82 -8.47
N GLU A 129 28.08 0.26 -7.87
CA GLU A 129 27.80 -1.17 -7.98
C GLU A 129 27.04 -1.47 -9.30
N PRO A 130 27.32 -2.60 -9.96
CA PRO A 130 26.64 -2.96 -11.21
C PRO A 130 25.17 -3.26 -10.95
N VAL A 131 24.27 -2.59 -11.69
CA VAL A 131 22.82 -2.69 -11.56
C VAL A 131 22.19 -2.84 -12.93
N ASN A 132 21.23 -3.76 -13.04
CA ASN A 132 20.39 -3.93 -14.22
C ASN A 132 19.13 -3.06 -14.09
N PHE A 133 18.94 -2.12 -15.02
CA PHE A 133 17.70 -1.36 -15.14
C PHE A 133 16.76 -2.04 -16.12
N VAL A 134 15.54 -2.32 -15.69
CA VAL A 134 14.51 -2.94 -16.53
C VAL A 134 14.21 -2.08 -17.76
N SER A 135 14.16 -0.77 -17.59
CA SER A 135 13.91 0.21 -18.66
C SER A 135 15.00 0.16 -19.74
N GLU A 136 16.28 0.10 -19.33
CA GLU A 136 17.41 0.04 -20.26
C GLU A 136 17.48 -1.30 -21.00
N MET A 137 17.26 -2.42 -20.28
CA MET A 137 17.33 -3.76 -20.86
C MET A 137 16.17 -4.05 -21.84
N THR A 138 15.01 -3.42 -21.65
CA THR A 138 13.81 -3.68 -22.48
C THR A 138 13.50 -2.58 -23.46
N GLY A 139 14.00 -1.36 -23.22
CA GLY A 139 13.58 -0.15 -23.93
C GLY A 139 12.17 0.33 -23.60
N TRP A 140 11.51 -0.23 -22.58
CA TRP A 140 10.16 0.12 -22.18
C TRP A 140 10.15 1.23 -21.12
N ASN A 141 9.14 2.09 -21.16
CA ASN A 141 8.94 3.10 -20.12
C ASN A 141 8.30 2.47 -18.88
N VAL A 142 9.11 1.88 -18.03
CA VAL A 142 8.73 1.20 -16.79
C VAL A 142 9.20 1.98 -15.57
N LYS A 143 8.57 1.76 -14.42
CA LYS A 143 9.03 2.32 -13.15
C LYS A 143 10.00 1.34 -12.49
N ASP A 144 11.29 1.62 -12.58
CA ASP A 144 12.38 0.86 -11.98
C ASP A 144 13.30 1.71 -11.09
N SER A 145 12.94 2.96 -10.85
CA SER A 145 13.71 3.88 -10.00
C SER A 145 12.83 4.92 -9.33
N SER A 146 13.29 5.48 -8.19
CA SER A 146 12.63 6.54 -7.44
C SER A 146 13.64 7.34 -6.62
N THR A 147 13.51 8.66 -6.58
CA THR A 147 14.31 9.54 -5.72
C THR A 147 13.75 9.66 -4.30
N ALA A 148 12.51 9.22 -4.08
CA ALA A 148 11.84 9.18 -2.78
C ALA A 148 11.06 7.87 -2.70
N SER A 149 11.72 6.79 -2.26
CA SER A 149 11.12 5.45 -2.26
C SER A 149 10.41 5.11 -0.94
N PHE A 150 10.83 5.71 0.17
CA PHE A 150 10.29 5.43 1.50
C PHE A 150 9.31 6.51 1.99
N PRO A 151 8.20 6.11 2.61
CA PRO A 151 7.59 4.79 2.58
C PRO A 151 6.98 4.45 1.22
N GLY A 152 6.71 3.18 0.94
CA GLY A 152 6.14 2.76 -0.35
C GLY A 152 4.68 3.20 -0.53
N ASP A 153 4.44 4.24 -1.33
CA ASP A 153 3.10 4.81 -1.61
C ASP A 153 2.05 3.76 -1.98
N HIS A 154 2.40 2.88 -2.93
CA HIS A 154 1.50 1.82 -3.42
C HIS A 154 1.22 0.78 -2.34
N GLY A 155 2.24 0.40 -1.56
CA GLY A 155 2.09 -0.50 -0.42
C GLY A 155 1.15 0.08 0.64
N ALA A 156 1.32 1.35 0.99
CA ALA A 156 0.45 2.03 1.95
C ALA A 156 -1.01 2.08 1.48
N MET A 157 -1.26 2.45 0.21
CA MET A 157 -2.60 2.48 -0.37
C MET A 157 -3.28 1.10 -0.32
N LEU A 158 -2.58 0.04 -0.70
CA LEU A 158 -3.11 -1.33 -0.70
C LEU A 158 -3.34 -1.87 0.71
N LEU A 159 -2.49 -1.50 1.67
CA LEU A 159 -2.68 -1.84 3.08
C LEU A 159 -3.87 -1.10 3.70
N ILE A 160 -4.10 0.19 3.35
CA ILE A 160 -5.30 0.94 3.76
C ILE A 160 -6.55 0.25 3.20
N PHE A 161 -6.55 -0.07 1.90
CA PHE A 161 -7.63 -0.85 1.28
C PHE A 161 -7.91 -2.14 2.03
N THR A 162 -6.86 -2.92 2.31
CA THR A 162 -6.95 -4.18 3.06
C THR A 162 -7.53 -3.99 4.46
N ALA A 163 -7.12 -2.92 5.16
CA ALA A 163 -7.65 -2.59 6.49
C ALA A 163 -9.15 -2.26 6.46
N PHE A 164 -9.60 -1.50 5.44
CA PHE A 164 -11.03 -1.24 5.22
C PHE A 164 -11.80 -2.51 4.87
N LEU A 165 -11.23 -3.37 4.03
CA LEU A 165 -11.82 -4.67 3.72
C LEU A 165 -11.98 -5.54 4.97
N ALA A 166 -10.95 -5.63 5.80
CA ALA A 166 -10.98 -6.35 7.06
C ALA A 166 -12.06 -5.83 8.01
N ARG A 167 -12.25 -4.51 8.04
CA ARG A 167 -13.19 -3.83 8.95
C ARG A 167 -14.65 -3.96 8.54
N TYR A 168 -14.94 -3.91 7.23
CA TYR A 168 -16.32 -3.77 6.72
C TYR A 168 -16.80 -4.97 5.92
N PHE A 169 -15.92 -5.79 5.34
CA PHE A 169 -16.28 -6.88 4.44
C PHE A 169 -15.83 -8.27 4.94
N GLY A 170 -15.06 -8.31 6.03
CA GLY A 170 -14.70 -9.54 6.71
C GLY A 170 -13.42 -10.22 6.22
N ARG A 171 -13.17 -11.44 6.74
CA ARG A 171 -11.87 -12.12 6.59
C ARG A 171 -11.52 -12.49 5.14
N LYS A 172 -12.48 -12.93 4.34
CA LYS A 172 -12.25 -13.30 2.92
C LYS A 172 -11.83 -12.08 2.09
N ALA A 173 -12.50 -10.94 2.31
CA ALA A 173 -12.13 -9.68 1.67
C ALA A 173 -10.75 -9.21 2.11
N CYS A 174 -10.44 -9.28 3.40
CA CYS A 174 -9.11 -8.98 3.93
C CYS A 174 -8.03 -9.82 3.25
N LEU A 175 -8.24 -11.14 3.11
CA LEU A 175 -7.29 -12.03 2.43
C LEU A 175 -7.08 -11.62 0.97
N ALA A 176 -8.15 -11.30 0.25
CA ALA A 176 -8.05 -10.80 -1.13
C ALA A 176 -7.23 -9.50 -1.20
N GLY A 177 -7.47 -8.56 -0.28
CA GLY A 177 -6.69 -7.32 -0.17
C GLY A 177 -5.21 -7.58 0.13
N MET A 178 -4.90 -8.52 1.02
CA MET A 178 -3.51 -8.90 1.33
C MET A 178 -2.81 -9.52 0.12
N ILE A 179 -3.48 -10.39 -0.63
CA ILE A 179 -2.92 -10.97 -1.87
C ILE A 179 -2.59 -9.86 -2.86
N LEU A 180 -3.50 -8.90 -3.08
CA LEU A 180 -3.24 -7.75 -3.96
C LEU A 180 -2.05 -6.92 -3.45
N CYS A 181 -1.99 -6.64 -2.14
CA CYS A 181 -0.90 -5.89 -1.54
C CYS A 181 0.46 -6.57 -1.80
N ILE A 182 0.55 -7.88 -1.60
CA ILE A 182 1.78 -8.65 -1.85
C ILE A 182 2.14 -8.60 -3.34
N LEU A 183 1.21 -8.93 -4.24
CA LEU A 183 1.48 -9.01 -5.68
C LEU A 183 1.96 -7.69 -6.27
N PHE A 184 1.26 -6.59 -5.97
CA PHE A 184 1.61 -5.28 -6.54
C PHE A 184 2.82 -4.63 -5.85
N SER A 185 3.04 -4.87 -4.56
CA SER A 185 4.26 -4.42 -3.88
C SER A 185 5.49 -5.20 -4.34
N LEU A 186 5.35 -6.52 -4.51
CA LEU A 186 6.44 -7.36 -4.98
C LEU A 186 6.92 -6.95 -6.38
N SER A 187 6.01 -6.56 -7.28
CA SER A 187 6.39 -6.10 -8.61
C SER A 187 7.33 -4.88 -8.54
N ARG A 188 7.07 -3.93 -7.64
CA ARG A 188 7.92 -2.74 -7.43
C ARG A 188 9.27 -3.06 -6.79
N ILE A 189 9.32 -4.09 -5.95
CA ILE A 189 10.56 -4.58 -5.34
C ILE A 189 11.41 -5.29 -6.40
N MET A 190 10.79 -6.14 -7.24
CA MET A 190 11.47 -6.86 -8.32
C MET A 190 12.11 -5.92 -9.36
N SER A 191 11.47 -4.78 -9.65
CA SER A 191 12.02 -3.79 -10.59
C SER A 191 13.14 -2.91 -9.98
N GLY A 192 13.32 -2.94 -8.65
CA GLY A 192 14.24 -2.05 -7.95
C GLY A 192 13.74 -0.62 -7.73
N ALA A 193 12.45 -0.35 -7.98
CA ALA A 193 11.82 0.94 -7.69
C ALA A 193 11.60 1.18 -6.20
N HIS A 194 11.49 0.11 -5.41
CA HIS A 194 11.33 0.15 -3.95
C HIS A 194 12.20 -0.90 -3.26
N TRP A 195 12.64 -0.57 -2.06
CA TRP A 195 13.20 -1.53 -1.13
C TRP A 195 12.12 -2.42 -0.54
N PHE A 196 12.52 -3.62 -0.11
CA PHE A 196 11.60 -4.48 0.66
C PHE A 196 11.08 -3.77 1.91
N THR A 197 11.96 -3.05 2.63
CA THR A 197 11.60 -2.30 3.84
C THR A 197 10.73 -1.08 3.58
N ASP A 198 10.67 -0.51 2.38
CA ASP A 198 9.74 0.58 2.06
C ASP A 198 8.29 0.14 2.29
N VAL A 199 7.99 -1.12 2.01
CA VAL A 199 6.65 -1.70 2.21
C VAL A 199 6.54 -2.37 3.57
N ALA A 200 7.47 -3.29 3.90
CA ALA A 200 7.38 -4.14 5.09
C ALA A 200 7.57 -3.35 6.40
N VAL A 201 8.31 -2.24 6.34
CA VAL A 201 8.50 -1.35 7.49
C VAL A 201 7.74 -0.05 7.28
N GLY A 202 8.04 0.71 6.22
CA GLY A 202 7.49 2.04 6.00
C GLY A 202 5.98 2.05 5.88
N SER A 203 5.45 1.41 4.84
CA SER A 203 4.00 1.38 4.59
C SER A 203 3.23 0.70 5.72
N LEU A 204 3.73 -0.42 6.25
CA LEU A 204 3.05 -1.17 7.30
C LEU A 204 3.00 -0.37 8.61
N SER A 205 4.10 0.25 9.04
CA SER A 205 4.12 1.09 10.24
C SER A 205 3.16 2.26 10.10
N LEU A 206 3.20 2.98 8.98
CA LEU A 206 2.35 4.13 8.71
C LEU A 206 0.86 3.75 8.77
N VAL A 207 0.49 2.60 8.19
CA VAL A 207 -0.90 2.12 8.18
C VAL A 207 -1.33 1.60 9.56
N LEU A 208 -0.47 0.89 10.29
CA LEU A 208 -0.76 0.46 11.66
C LEU A 208 -1.02 1.66 12.58
N LEU A 209 -0.20 2.70 12.48
CA LEU A 209 -0.35 3.92 13.28
C LEU A 209 -1.63 4.68 12.91
N SER A 210 -1.85 4.94 11.63
CA SER A 210 -2.96 5.79 11.18
C SER A 210 -4.31 5.07 11.20
N MET A 211 -4.40 3.86 10.61
CA MET A 211 -5.67 3.16 10.44
C MET A 211 -6.21 2.55 11.73
N SER A 212 -5.38 2.30 12.75
CA SER A 212 -5.86 1.90 14.06
C SER A 212 -6.79 2.97 14.66
N TRP A 213 -6.42 4.25 14.54
CA TRP A 213 -7.26 5.36 14.99
C TRP A 213 -8.49 5.56 14.09
N VAL A 214 -8.34 5.49 12.79
CA VAL A 214 -9.44 5.68 11.84
C VAL A 214 -10.51 4.60 11.99
N LEU A 215 -10.13 3.33 12.07
CA LEU A 215 -11.04 2.18 11.95
C LEU A 215 -11.50 1.61 13.30
N LEU A 216 -10.71 1.74 14.37
CA LEU A 216 -11.07 1.20 15.69
C LEU A 216 -11.78 2.23 16.59
N THR A 217 -11.65 3.53 16.27
CA THR A 217 -12.47 4.59 16.89
C THR A 217 -13.79 4.80 16.11
N PRO A 218 -14.68 5.68 16.54
CA PRO A 218 -15.87 6.08 15.77
C PRO A 218 -15.56 6.87 14.49
N ALA A 219 -14.31 7.34 14.26
CA ALA A 219 -13.96 8.30 13.21
C ALA A 219 -14.49 7.92 11.82
N ALA A 220 -14.11 6.75 11.30
CA ALA A 220 -14.58 6.31 9.99
C ALA A 220 -16.11 6.18 9.93
N ASN A 221 -16.73 5.60 10.97
CA ASN A 221 -18.18 5.45 10.99
C ASN A 221 -18.91 6.80 11.06
N THR A 222 -18.34 7.81 11.72
CA THR A 222 -18.89 9.17 11.76
C THR A 222 -18.88 9.80 10.37
N VAL A 223 -17.75 9.68 9.66
CA VAL A 223 -17.63 10.17 8.26
C VAL A 223 -18.62 9.43 7.35
N ILE A 224 -18.70 8.09 7.44
CA ILE A 224 -19.62 7.29 6.64
C ILE A 224 -21.08 7.75 6.88
N LYS A 225 -21.52 7.86 8.13
CA LYS A 225 -22.88 8.32 8.46
C LYS A 225 -23.16 9.75 7.99
N TRP A 226 -22.16 10.63 8.08
CA TRP A 226 -22.28 12.00 7.58
C TRP A 226 -22.44 12.03 6.05
N LEU A 227 -21.67 11.21 5.33
CA LEU A 227 -21.81 11.03 3.88
C LEU A 227 -23.18 10.44 3.50
N GLU A 228 -23.65 9.43 4.24
CA GLU A 228 -24.98 8.83 4.04
C GLU A 228 -26.10 9.88 4.22
N ALA A 229 -25.94 10.81 5.16
CA ALA A 229 -26.96 11.83 5.45
C ALA A 229 -26.91 13.03 4.48
N LYS A 230 -25.72 13.42 3.98
CA LYS A 230 -25.53 14.68 3.25
C LYS A 230 -25.36 14.52 1.73
N LEU A 231 -24.65 13.51 1.27
CA LEU A 231 -24.24 13.39 -0.12
C LEU A 231 -25.12 12.49 -0.98
N LEU A 232 -25.83 11.56 -0.38
CA LEU A 232 -26.56 10.55 -1.16
C LEU A 232 -28.07 10.70 -0.96
N PHE A 233 -28.64 11.61 -1.75
CA PHE A 233 -30.05 11.69 -2.14
C PHE A 233 -31.10 11.75 -1.01
N PRO A 234 -31.70 12.91 -0.77
CA PRO A 234 -32.87 13.02 0.08
C PRO A 234 -34.10 12.25 -0.44
N ASN A 235 -34.12 11.83 -1.72
CA ASN A 235 -35.33 11.31 -2.36
C ASN A 235 -35.08 10.20 -3.39
N PHE A 236 -34.61 9.01 -2.97
CA PHE A 236 -34.84 7.77 -3.73
C PHE A 236 -36.05 6.98 -3.20
N LYS A 237 -37.07 7.67 -2.68
CA LYS A 237 -38.34 7.03 -2.30
C LYS A 237 -39.34 6.91 -3.45
N ASN A 238 -39.03 7.44 -4.63
CA ASN A 238 -39.95 7.42 -5.78
C ASN A 238 -39.21 7.03 -7.07
N PHE A 239 -38.79 5.78 -7.21
CA PHE A 239 -38.64 5.09 -8.50
C PHE A 239 -38.72 3.59 -8.27
#